data_451b3071bf3e45db9a94819ce496b794
#
_entry.id   451b3071bf3e45db9a94819ce496b794
#
_cell.length_a   1.000
_cell.length_b   1.000
_cell.length_c   1.000
_cell.angle_alpha   90.00
_cell.angle_beta   90.00
_cell.angle_gamma   90.00
#
_symmetry.space_group_name_H-M   'P 1'
#
loop_
_entity.id
_entity.type
_entity.pdbx_description
1 polymer ?
#
loop_
_entity_poly.entity_id
_entity_poly.type
_entity_poly.pdbx_seq_one_letter_code
_entity_poly.pdbx_strand_id
1 'polypeptide(L)'
;MADPNAEIVIELDNVVKSFGAQRVLDGVSLQVRAGTTTVIVGASGQGKSVILKHMLGLLSPDSGRVIVFGQDLSKVTKKQLSEIRSNFGVLFQNVALFDSMTVYDNVALPLRERTATTEADIRRSVGEKLALMGLEDHGDKFPAQLSGGMKKRVGLARALVLNPKVVFFDEPTTGLDVSKSNEIYRLFFETQARLNYTAVIVSHDVPKIFKLSDYVALMAQGTLQSSMSPESFQLSNNPLIRSFVLETMGPIYSSEAEESLLYETL
;
A
#
# COMPACT_ATOMS: atom_id res chain seq x y z
N MET A 1 0.34 19.54 0.57
CA MET A 1 -0.40 19.16 -0.67
C MET A 1 0.60 18.50 -1.60
N ALA A 2 0.21 17.37 -2.20
CA ALA A 2 1.04 16.70 -3.19
C ALA A 2 1.29 17.61 -4.41
N ASP A 3 2.51 17.62 -4.94
CA ASP A 3 2.83 18.34 -6.16
C ASP A 3 2.15 17.63 -7.36
N PRO A 4 1.21 18.29 -8.07
CA PRO A 4 0.54 17.69 -9.21
C PRO A 4 1.48 17.42 -10.39
N ASN A 5 2.68 18.04 -10.41
CA ASN A 5 3.72 17.85 -11.42
C ASN A 5 4.79 16.83 -10.97
N ALA A 6 4.64 16.18 -9.81
CA ALA A 6 5.58 15.16 -9.38
C ALA A 6 5.71 14.04 -10.41
N GLU A 7 6.92 13.49 -10.56
CA GLU A 7 7.22 12.39 -11.48
C GLU A 7 6.27 11.19 -11.27
N ILE A 8 5.78 10.61 -12.36
CA ILE A 8 5.00 9.36 -12.32
C ILE A 8 5.99 8.21 -12.20
N VAL A 9 5.94 7.52 -11.05
CA VAL A 9 6.84 6.38 -10.77
C VAL A 9 6.22 5.04 -11.11
N ILE A 10 4.88 4.94 -11.12
CA ILE A 10 4.14 3.75 -11.58
C ILE A 10 2.95 4.21 -12.39
N GLU A 11 2.74 3.57 -13.55
CA GLU A 11 1.57 3.78 -14.39
C GLU A 11 0.98 2.43 -14.80
N LEU A 12 -0.31 2.28 -14.58
CA LEU A 12 -1.15 1.24 -15.20
C LEU A 12 -1.89 1.91 -16.35
N ASP A 13 -1.83 1.34 -17.53
CA ASP A 13 -2.47 1.85 -18.75
C ASP A 13 -3.37 0.76 -19.35
N ASN A 14 -4.68 0.92 -19.17
CA ASN A 14 -5.72 0.02 -19.67
C ASN A 14 -5.47 -1.46 -19.33
N VAL A 15 -5.04 -1.76 -18.11
CA VAL A 15 -4.70 -3.12 -17.67
C VAL A 15 -5.93 -3.99 -17.58
N VAL A 16 -5.92 -5.10 -18.32
CA VAL A 16 -6.93 -6.16 -18.26
C VAL A 16 -6.29 -7.43 -17.73
N LYS A 17 -7.03 -8.13 -16.82
CA LYS A 17 -6.60 -9.42 -16.29
C LYS A 17 -7.79 -10.32 -16.02
N SER A 18 -7.72 -11.55 -16.53
CA SER A 18 -8.69 -12.62 -16.29
C SER A 18 -8.01 -13.83 -15.66
N PHE A 19 -8.75 -14.57 -14.88
CA PHE A 19 -8.37 -15.89 -14.35
C PHE A 19 -9.46 -16.89 -14.76
N GLY A 20 -9.16 -17.72 -15.74
CA GLY A 20 -10.16 -18.54 -16.40
C GLY A 20 -11.25 -17.67 -17.04
N ALA A 21 -12.52 -17.92 -16.75
CA ALA A 21 -13.64 -17.14 -17.27
C ALA A 21 -13.89 -15.81 -16.50
N GLN A 22 -13.27 -15.62 -15.34
CA GLN A 22 -13.50 -14.44 -14.51
C GLN A 22 -12.55 -13.31 -14.90
N ARG A 23 -13.10 -12.19 -15.43
CA ARG A 23 -12.36 -10.94 -15.62
C ARG A 23 -12.29 -10.19 -14.31
N VAL A 24 -11.08 -10.03 -13.77
CA VAL A 24 -10.82 -9.38 -12.47
C VAL A 24 -10.41 -7.93 -12.63
N LEU A 25 -9.65 -7.60 -13.67
CA LEU A 25 -9.33 -6.22 -14.05
C LEU A 25 -9.84 -5.98 -15.45
N ASP A 26 -10.55 -4.88 -15.66
CA ASP A 26 -11.19 -4.52 -16.94
C ASP A 26 -10.85 -3.07 -17.32
N GLY A 27 -9.69 -2.89 -17.97
CA GLY A 27 -9.23 -1.59 -18.42
C GLY A 27 -8.76 -0.66 -17.29
N VAL A 28 -8.11 -1.20 -16.26
CA VAL A 28 -7.64 -0.42 -15.11
C VAL A 28 -6.51 0.52 -15.50
N SER A 29 -6.68 1.82 -15.22
CA SER A 29 -5.66 2.85 -15.39
C SER A 29 -5.43 3.60 -14.09
N LEU A 30 -4.15 3.81 -13.72
CA LEU A 30 -3.75 4.50 -12.50
C LEU A 30 -2.35 5.09 -12.66
N GLN A 31 -2.14 6.30 -12.16
CA GLN A 31 -0.82 6.92 -12.04
C GLN A 31 -0.47 7.11 -10.56
N VAL A 32 0.73 6.66 -10.16
CA VAL A 32 1.29 6.88 -8.82
C VAL A 32 2.44 7.88 -8.95
N ARG A 33 2.37 8.95 -8.18
CA ARG A 33 3.35 10.03 -8.21
C ARG A 33 4.40 9.87 -7.11
N ALA A 34 5.64 10.29 -7.41
CA ALA A 34 6.76 10.25 -6.47
C ALA A 34 6.44 11.01 -5.17
N GLY A 35 6.83 10.45 -4.02
CA GLY A 35 6.69 11.07 -2.71
C GLY A 35 5.26 11.15 -2.17
N THR A 36 4.26 10.63 -2.91
CA THR A 36 2.85 10.66 -2.50
C THR A 36 2.39 9.34 -1.91
N THR A 37 1.27 9.40 -1.17
CA THR A 37 0.52 8.23 -0.71
C THR A 37 -0.73 8.05 -1.57
N THR A 38 -0.75 6.99 -2.39
CA THR A 38 -1.92 6.59 -3.19
C THR A 38 -2.61 5.41 -2.51
N VAL A 39 -3.91 5.56 -2.23
CA VAL A 39 -4.73 4.53 -1.59
C VAL A 39 -5.73 3.95 -2.59
N ILE A 40 -5.79 2.64 -2.69
CA ILE A 40 -6.79 1.89 -3.46
C ILE A 40 -7.75 1.25 -2.48
N VAL A 41 -8.99 1.74 -2.47
CA VAL A 41 -10.07 1.22 -1.62
C VAL A 41 -11.05 0.37 -2.42
N GLY A 42 -11.92 -0.37 -1.74
CA GLY A 42 -12.97 -1.19 -2.35
C GLY A 42 -13.28 -2.43 -1.52
N ALA A 43 -14.41 -3.09 -1.79
CA ALA A 43 -14.81 -4.30 -1.11
C ALA A 43 -13.81 -5.46 -1.29
N SER A 44 -13.86 -6.46 -0.41
CA SER A 44 -13.02 -7.66 -0.54
C SER A 44 -13.32 -8.40 -1.85
N GLY A 45 -12.29 -8.98 -2.46
CA GLY A 45 -12.44 -9.72 -3.72
C GLY A 45 -12.53 -8.89 -4.99
N GLN A 46 -12.53 -7.56 -4.93
CA GLN A 46 -12.64 -6.68 -6.12
C GLN A 46 -11.37 -6.61 -6.98
N GLY A 47 -10.26 -7.26 -6.63
CA GLY A 47 -9.04 -7.25 -7.44
C GLY A 47 -7.94 -6.31 -6.95
N LYS A 48 -8.08 -5.67 -5.77
CA LYS A 48 -7.08 -4.74 -5.22
C LYS A 48 -5.66 -5.34 -5.12
N SER A 49 -5.53 -6.53 -4.52
CA SER A 49 -4.22 -7.23 -4.44
C SER A 49 -3.73 -7.71 -5.82
N VAL A 50 -4.63 -7.88 -6.80
CA VAL A 50 -4.24 -8.19 -8.19
C VAL A 50 -3.57 -6.96 -8.82
N ILE A 51 -4.09 -5.76 -8.60
CA ILE A 51 -3.44 -4.51 -9.02
C ILE A 51 -2.02 -4.41 -8.42
N LEU A 52 -1.87 -4.62 -7.11
CA LEU A 52 -0.55 -4.62 -6.47
C LEU A 52 0.42 -5.61 -7.11
N LYS A 53 -0.04 -6.84 -7.41
CA LYS A 53 0.80 -7.86 -8.04
C LYS A 53 1.26 -7.44 -9.45
N HIS A 54 0.46 -6.68 -10.20
CA HIS A 54 0.87 -6.12 -11.49
C HIS A 54 1.94 -5.04 -11.30
N MET A 55 1.75 -4.09 -10.35
CA MET A 55 2.75 -3.06 -10.05
C MET A 55 4.08 -3.66 -9.58
N LEU A 56 4.05 -4.76 -8.83
CA LEU A 56 5.22 -5.51 -8.39
C LEU A 56 5.86 -6.34 -9.51
N GLY A 57 5.23 -6.42 -10.69
CA GLY A 57 5.66 -7.28 -11.79
C GLY A 57 5.53 -8.77 -11.48
N LEU A 58 4.74 -9.16 -10.48
CA LEU A 58 4.47 -10.56 -10.11
C LEU A 58 3.43 -11.20 -11.01
N LEU A 59 2.60 -10.39 -11.67
CA LEU A 59 1.63 -10.80 -12.70
C LEU A 59 1.83 -9.94 -13.94
N SER A 60 1.68 -10.57 -15.11
CA SER A 60 1.58 -9.88 -16.39
C SER A 60 0.11 -9.66 -16.75
N PRO A 61 -0.26 -8.49 -17.28
CA PRO A 61 -1.60 -8.24 -17.80
C PRO A 61 -1.87 -9.09 -19.06
N ASP A 62 -3.16 -9.35 -19.31
CA ASP A 62 -3.58 -9.99 -20.58
C ASP A 62 -3.60 -8.97 -21.72
N SER A 63 -3.89 -7.70 -21.40
CA SER A 63 -3.71 -6.54 -22.29
C SER A 63 -3.48 -5.27 -21.46
N GLY A 64 -3.07 -4.20 -22.13
CA GLY A 64 -2.63 -2.97 -21.47
C GLY A 64 -1.16 -3.03 -21.09
N ARG A 65 -0.70 -2.06 -20.27
CA ARG A 65 0.71 -1.91 -19.90
C ARG A 65 0.88 -1.57 -18.44
N VAL A 66 2.00 -2.02 -17.86
CA VAL A 66 2.46 -1.62 -16.53
C VAL A 66 3.83 -0.99 -16.70
N ILE A 67 3.95 0.28 -16.38
CA ILE A 67 5.17 1.07 -16.53
C ILE A 67 5.65 1.43 -15.13
N VAL A 68 6.91 1.15 -14.81
CA VAL A 68 7.53 1.44 -13.53
C VAL A 68 8.86 2.15 -13.77
N PHE A 69 9.04 3.32 -13.16
CA PHE A 69 10.20 4.18 -13.37
C PHE A 69 10.48 4.40 -14.87
N GLY A 70 9.43 4.65 -15.66
CA GLY A 70 9.50 4.83 -17.11
C GLY A 70 9.75 3.57 -17.92
N GLN A 71 9.84 2.38 -17.31
CA GLN A 71 10.11 1.11 -17.99
C GLN A 71 8.84 0.24 -18.06
N ASP A 72 8.45 -0.16 -19.27
CA ASP A 72 7.34 -1.09 -19.51
C ASP A 72 7.75 -2.50 -19.07
N LEU A 73 7.09 -3.04 -18.04
CA LEU A 73 7.44 -4.33 -17.44
C LEU A 73 7.31 -5.53 -18.40
N SER A 74 6.55 -5.39 -19.49
CA SER A 74 6.44 -6.44 -20.52
C SER A 74 7.69 -6.54 -21.41
N LYS A 75 8.54 -5.49 -21.42
CA LYS A 75 9.70 -5.37 -22.30
C LYS A 75 11.03 -5.51 -21.57
N VAL A 76 11.02 -5.54 -20.23
CA VAL A 76 12.25 -5.63 -19.42
C VAL A 76 12.75 -7.06 -19.34
N THR A 77 14.07 -7.21 -19.29
CA THR A 77 14.73 -8.49 -18.98
C THR A 77 14.53 -8.88 -17.51
N LYS A 78 14.78 -10.16 -17.18
CA LYS A 78 14.73 -10.61 -15.77
C LYS A 78 15.67 -9.80 -14.86
N LYS A 79 16.86 -9.42 -15.37
CA LYS A 79 17.82 -8.59 -14.63
C LYS A 79 17.25 -7.20 -14.35
N GLN A 80 16.74 -6.52 -15.36
CA GLN A 80 16.11 -5.21 -15.20
C GLN A 80 14.91 -5.25 -14.27
N LEU A 81 14.06 -6.29 -14.35
CA LEU A 81 12.95 -6.47 -13.41
C LEU A 81 13.45 -6.65 -11.96
N SER A 82 14.56 -7.36 -11.75
CA SER A 82 15.19 -7.49 -10.43
C SER A 82 15.71 -6.14 -9.93
N GLU A 83 16.30 -5.33 -10.79
CA GLU A 83 16.77 -3.98 -10.47
C GLU A 83 15.60 -3.02 -10.13
N ILE A 84 14.49 -3.09 -10.88
CA ILE A 84 13.26 -2.36 -10.54
C ILE A 84 12.76 -2.76 -9.15
N ARG A 85 12.64 -4.07 -8.89
CA ARG A 85 12.16 -4.61 -7.61
C ARG A 85 13.08 -4.32 -6.42
N SER A 86 14.35 -4.02 -6.64
CA SER A 86 15.25 -3.61 -5.55
C SER A 86 14.88 -2.23 -4.97
N ASN A 87 14.11 -1.42 -5.71
CA ASN A 87 13.56 -0.16 -5.24
C ASN A 87 12.20 -0.31 -4.51
N PHE A 88 11.73 -1.52 -4.29
CA PHE A 88 10.44 -1.80 -3.67
C PHE A 88 10.60 -2.34 -2.26
N GLY A 89 9.80 -1.79 -1.32
CA GLY A 89 9.46 -2.40 -0.05
C GLY A 89 8.03 -2.95 -0.11
N VAL A 90 7.78 -4.09 0.55
CA VAL A 90 6.43 -4.68 0.57
C VAL A 90 6.08 -5.12 1.98
N LEU A 91 4.95 -4.64 2.48
CA LEU A 91 4.31 -5.14 3.68
C LEU A 91 3.02 -5.87 3.29
N PHE A 92 3.06 -7.20 3.36
CA PHE A 92 1.91 -8.06 3.07
C PHE A 92 0.92 -8.12 4.25
N GLN A 93 -0.32 -8.47 3.95
CA GLN A 93 -1.40 -8.64 4.93
C GLN A 93 -0.99 -9.53 6.12
N ASN A 94 -0.39 -10.69 5.85
CA ASN A 94 0.07 -11.63 6.87
C ASN A 94 1.52 -11.42 7.30
N VAL A 95 2.11 -10.25 6.96
CA VAL A 95 3.50 -9.84 7.24
C VAL A 95 4.54 -10.77 6.61
N ALA A 96 4.28 -12.07 6.48
CA ALA A 96 5.16 -13.09 5.92
C ALA A 96 6.58 -13.08 6.57
N LEU A 97 6.64 -13.01 7.90
CA LEU A 97 7.88 -13.23 8.64
C LEU A 97 8.28 -14.71 8.57
N PHE A 98 9.57 -14.98 8.54
CA PHE A 98 10.10 -16.33 8.68
C PHE A 98 10.12 -16.70 10.17
N ASP A 99 9.31 -17.67 10.56
CA ASP A 99 9.16 -18.09 11.97
C ASP A 99 10.43 -18.72 12.55
N SER A 100 11.29 -19.26 11.70
CA SER A 100 12.59 -19.83 12.06
C SER A 100 13.71 -18.81 12.22
N MET A 101 13.44 -17.53 11.94
CA MET A 101 14.41 -16.43 12.02
C MET A 101 14.04 -15.49 13.16
N THR A 102 15.05 -14.89 13.80
CA THR A 102 14.85 -13.82 14.77
C THR A 102 14.25 -12.56 14.10
N VAL A 103 13.82 -11.60 14.89
CA VAL A 103 13.43 -10.26 14.41
C VAL A 103 14.57 -9.61 13.63
N TYR A 104 15.79 -9.66 14.19
CA TYR A 104 17.01 -9.15 13.55
C TYR A 104 17.21 -9.81 12.18
N ASP A 105 17.19 -11.13 12.11
CA ASP A 105 17.44 -11.86 10.87
C ASP A 105 16.36 -11.64 9.82
N ASN A 106 15.09 -11.53 10.23
CA ASN A 106 14.01 -11.15 9.33
C ASN A 106 14.24 -9.79 8.66
N VAL A 107 14.73 -8.80 9.42
CA VAL A 107 15.02 -7.45 8.89
C VAL A 107 16.33 -7.43 8.10
N ALA A 108 17.34 -8.20 8.52
CA ALA A 108 18.64 -8.29 7.84
C ALA A 108 18.58 -9.02 6.48
N LEU A 109 17.61 -9.93 6.31
CA LEU A 109 17.54 -10.82 5.15
C LEU A 109 17.64 -10.11 3.80
N PRO A 110 16.87 -9.01 3.52
CA PRO A 110 16.99 -8.32 2.24
C PRO A 110 18.37 -7.72 1.97
N LEU A 111 19.08 -7.30 3.01
CA LEU A 111 20.45 -6.77 2.88
C LEU A 111 21.43 -7.90 2.52
N ARG A 112 21.35 -9.05 3.21
CA ARG A 112 22.20 -10.21 2.93
C ARG A 112 22.00 -10.78 1.54
N GLU A 113 20.75 -10.83 1.07
CA GLU A 113 20.40 -11.44 -0.22
C GLU A 113 20.65 -10.53 -1.43
N ARG A 114 20.61 -9.20 -1.24
CA ARG A 114 20.60 -8.27 -2.37
C ARG A 114 21.76 -7.30 -2.43
N THR A 115 22.63 -7.30 -1.42
CA THR A 115 23.76 -6.36 -1.34
C THR A 115 25.05 -7.11 -0.99
N ALA A 116 26.20 -6.50 -1.33
CA ALA A 116 27.51 -6.96 -0.88
C ALA A 116 27.95 -6.24 0.41
N THR A 117 27.00 -5.77 1.21
CA THR A 117 27.23 -4.99 2.42
C THR A 117 27.83 -5.84 3.54
N THR A 118 28.74 -5.27 4.33
CA THR A 118 29.37 -5.98 5.45
C THR A 118 28.40 -6.27 6.59
N GLU A 119 28.62 -7.31 7.38
CA GLU A 119 27.77 -7.63 8.55
C GLU A 119 27.75 -6.45 9.58
N ALA A 120 28.83 -5.66 9.67
CA ALA A 120 28.85 -4.48 10.53
C ALA A 120 27.87 -3.40 10.04
N ASP A 121 27.79 -3.16 8.73
CA ASP A 121 26.87 -2.21 8.13
C ASP A 121 25.42 -2.74 8.16
N ILE A 122 25.24 -4.05 7.97
CA ILE A 122 23.92 -4.69 8.13
C ILE A 122 23.43 -4.48 9.56
N ARG A 123 24.26 -4.72 10.57
CA ARG A 123 23.91 -4.51 11.98
C ARG A 123 23.47 -3.09 12.27
N ARG A 124 24.21 -2.12 11.73
CA ARG A 124 23.87 -0.69 11.87
C ARG A 124 22.52 -0.39 11.23
N SER A 125 22.32 -0.77 9.96
CA SER A 125 21.09 -0.51 9.23
C SER A 125 19.86 -1.18 9.85
N VAL A 126 19.99 -2.42 10.31
CA VAL A 126 18.92 -3.13 11.02
C VAL A 126 18.61 -2.45 12.35
N GLY A 127 19.64 -2.08 13.13
CA GLY A 127 19.47 -1.38 14.41
C GLY A 127 18.71 -0.06 14.23
N GLU A 128 19.07 0.74 13.22
CA GLU A 128 18.36 1.98 12.87
C GLU A 128 16.88 1.75 12.52
N LYS A 129 16.57 0.70 11.75
CA LYS A 129 15.19 0.38 11.39
C LYS A 129 14.39 -0.19 12.56
N LEU A 130 15.00 -1.01 13.42
CA LEU A 130 14.34 -1.51 14.63
C LEU A 130 14.06 -0.36 15.61
N ALA A 131 15.01 0.56 15.81
CA ALA A 131 14.81 1.74 16.65
C ALA A 131 13.68 2.65 16.09
N LEU A 132 13.63 2.84 14.76
CA LEU A 132 12.55 3.58 14.10
C LEU A 132 11.16 2.96 14.35
N MET A 133 11.12 1.64 14.59
CA MET A 133 9.88 0.89 14.90
C MET A 133 9.59 0.75 16.39
N GLY A 134 10.47 1.26 17.28
CA GLY A 134 10.38 1.04 18.74
C GLY A 134 10.56 -0.44 19.09
N LEU A 135 11.51 -1.11 18.45
CA LEU A 135 11.80 -2.55 18.58
C LEU A 135 13.30 -2.82 18.87
N GLU A 136 14.05 -1.83 19.35
CA GLU A 136 15.50 -1.92 19.60
C GLU A 136 15.89 -3.08 20.51
N ASP A 137 15.07 -3.38 21.53
CA ASP A 137 15.31 -4.45 22.52
C ASP A 137 14.69 -5.80 22.12
N HIS A 138 14.24 -5.93 20.85
CA HIS A 138 13.47 -7.10 20.41
C HIS A 138 14.18 -7.90 19.31
N GLY A 139 15.42 -7.54 18.97
CA GLY A 139 16.18 -8.15 17.86
C GLY A 139 16.32 -9.66 17.95
N ASP A 140 16.56 -10.19 19.13
CA ASP A 140 16.80 -11.63 19.38
C ASP A 140 15.51 -12.46 19.53
N LYS A 141 14.34 -11.82 19.55
CA LYS A 141 13.06 -12.53 19.64
C LYS A 141 12.68 -13.19 18.33
N PHE A 142 11.90 -14.27 18.44
CA PHE A 142 11.27 -14.92 17.29
C PHE A 142 9.83 -14.37 17.07
N PRO A 143 9.29 -14.46 15.84
CA PRO A 143 7.93 -13.99 15.54
C PRO A 143 6.85 -14.53 16.48
N ALA A 144 6.97 -15.78 16.95
CA ALA A 144 6.04 -16.39 17.89
C ALA A 144 5.93 -15.64 19.24
N GLN A 145 6.97 -14.89 19.62
CA GLN A 145 7.04 -14.13 20.86
C GLN A 145 6.51 -12.68 20.75
N LEU A 146 6.00 -12.31 19.57
CA LEU A 146 5.58 -10.95 19.27
C LEU A 146 4.05 -10.83 19.20
N SER A 147 3.53 -9.69 19.63
CA SER A 147 2.14 -9.31 19.38
C SER A 147 1.90 -9.06 17.88
N GLY A 148 0.63 -9.07 17.43
CA GLY A 148 0.28 -8.77 16.04
C GLY A 148 0.81 -7.42 15.55
N GLY A 149 0.70 -6.38 16.37
CA GLY A 149 1.23 -5.04 16.07
C GLY A 149 2.77 -5.03 15.97
N MET A 150 3.47 -5.74 16.86
CA MET A 150 4.93 -5.87 16.76
C MET A 150 5.35 -6.60 15.49
N LYS A 151 4.64 -7.67 15.10
CA LYS A 151 4.90 -8.36 13.82
C LYS A 151 4.78 -7.39 12.62
N LYS A 152 3.74 -6.54 12.61
CA LYS A 152 3.57 -5.52 11.56
C LYS A 152 4.73 -4.52 11.53
N ARG A 153 5.21 -4.08 12.70
CA ARG A 153 6.39 -3.18 12.83
C ARG A 153 7.67 -3.85 12.33
N VAL A 154 7.90 -5.13 12.63
CA VAL A 154 9.03 -5.91 12.06
C VAL A 154 8.93 -6.02 10.54
N GLY A 155 7.73 -6.32 10.02
CA GLY A 155 7.48 -6.37 8.57
C GLY A 155 7.77 -5.05 7.88
N LEU A 156 7.40 -3.92 8.52
CA LEU A 156 7.70 -2.59 8.01
C LEU A 156 9.21 -2.30 8.07
N ALA A 157 9.90 -2.63 9.18
CA ALA A 157 11.35 -2.50 9.26
C ALA A 157 12.04 -3.26 8.12
N ARG A 158 11.63 -4.51 7.86
CA ARG A 158 12.14 -5.32 6.75
C ARG A 158 11.84 -4.70 5.38
N ALA A 159 10.65 -4.15 5.18
CA ALA A 159 10.29 -3.50 3.93
C ALA A 159 11.13 -2.23 3.67
N LEU A 160 11.54 -1.52 4.73
CA LEU A 160 12.27 -0.26 4.65
C LEU A 160 13.79 -0.39 4.73
N VAL A 161 14.34 -1.59 5.02
CA VAL A 161 15.78 -1.74 5.31
C VAL A 161 16.69 -1.42 4.12
N LEU A 162 16.20 -1.61 2.90
CA LEU A 162 16.91 -1.25 1.66
C LEU A 162 16.68 0.20 1.21
N ASN A 163 16.02 1.05 2.02
CA ASN A 163 15.62 2.42 1.67
C ASN A 163 14.91 2.49 0.31
N PRO A 164 13.78 1.79 0.14
CA PRO A 164 13.08 1.68 -1.14
C PRO A 164 12.52 3.04 -1.59
N LYS A 165 12.38 3.22 -2.91
CA LYS A 165 11.70 4.39 -3.50
C LYS A 165 10.17 4.27 -3.40
N VAL A 166 9.65 3.05 -3.45
CA VAL A 166 8.20 2.77 -3.36
C VAL A 166 7.95 1.68 -2.33
N VAL A 167 6.98 1.90 -1.45
CA VAL A 167 6.53 0.92 -0.46
C VAL A 167 5.08 0.56 -0.74
N PHE A 168 4.83 -0.73 -0.88
CA PHE A 168 3.51 -1.30 -1.07
C PHE A 168 2.98 -1.87 0.25
N PHE A 169 1.73 -1.58 0.55
CA PHE A 169 1.03 -2.06 1.74
C PHE A 169 -0.24 -2.81 1.30
N ASP A 170 -0.30 -4.10 1.52
CA ASP A 170 -1.47 -4.93 1.24
C ASP A 170 -2.22 -5.20 2.54
N GLU A 171 -3.33 -4.48 2.77
CA GLU A 171 -4.21 -4.62 3.95
C GLU A 171 -3.42 -4.58 5.29
N PRO A 172 -2.65 -3.52 5.55
CA PRO A 172 -1.63 -3.52 6.59
C PRO A 172 -2.16 -3.60 8.02
N THR A 173 -3.42 -3.20 8.26
CA THR A 173 -4.04 -3.16 9.59
C THR A 173 -5.00 -4.32 9.85
N THR A 174 -5.21 -5.19 8.86
CA THR A 174 -6.10 -6.36 9.03
C THR A 174 -5.65 -7.23 10.20
N GLY A 175 -6.62 -7.60 11.05
CA GLY A 175 -6.39 -8.43 12.24
C GLY A 175 -5.89 -7.66 13.47
N LEU A 176 -5.84 -6.32 13.41
CA LEU A 176 -5.54 -5.47 14.56
C LEU A 176 -6.81 -4.82 15.11
N ASP A 177 -6.83 -4.55 16.43
CA ASP A 177 -7.84 -3.69 17.03
C ASP A 177 -7.66 -2.23 16.58
N VAL A 178 -8.68 -1.40 16.88
CA VAL A 178 -8.73 0.01 16.44
C VAL A 178 -7.52 0.82 16.94
N SER A 179 -7.10 0.61 18.20
CA SER A 179 -5.98 1.34 18.79
C SER A 179 -4.67 1.02 18.08
N LYS A 180 -4.38 -0.28 17.90
CA LYS A 180 -3.17 -0.75 17.21
C LYS A 180 -3.16 -0.37 15.73
N SER A 181 -4.33 -0.39 15.07
CA SER A 181 -4.44 0.10 13.69
C SER A 181 -4.02 1.56 13.58
N ASN A 182 -4.46 2.42 14.50
CA ASN A 182 -4.09 3.84 14.53
C ASN A 182 -2.58 4.03 14.76
N GLU A 183 -1.96 3.23 15.65
CA GLU A 183 -0.52 3.25 15.86
C GLU A 183 0.26 2.87 14.59
N ILE A 184 -0.18 1.85 13.86
CA ILE A 184 0.45 1.41 12.62
C ILE A 184 0.31 2.48 11.53
N TYR A 185 -0.87 3.10 11.36
CA TYR A 185 -1.04 4.20 10.41
C TYR A 185 -0.18 5.42 10.75
N ARG A 186 -0.10 5.78 12.02
CA ARG A 186 0.78 6.85 12.49
C ARG A 186 2.24 6.54 12.14
N LEU A 187 2.68 5.30 12.36
CA LEU A 187 4.04 4.86 12.04
C LEU A 187 4.32 4.94 10.52
N PHE A 188 3.35 4.61 9.65
CA PHE A 188 3.48 4.78 8.20
C PHE A 188 3.69 6.23 7.83
N PHE A 189 2.89 7.14 8.39
CA PHE A 189 3.01 8.56 8.15
C PHE A 189 4.38 9.10 8.60
N GLU A 190 4.79 8.77 9.83
CA GLU A 190 6.08 9.21 10.39
C GLU A 190 7.28 8.68 9.57
N THR A 191 7.23 7.43 9.14
CA THR A 191 8.29 6.83 8.33
C THR A 191 8.29 7.38 6.90
N GLN A 192 7.13 7.61 6.29
CA GLN A 192 7.03 8.20 4.97
C GLN A 192 7.57 9.65 4.97
N ALA A 193 7.17 10.47 5.95
CA ALA A 193 7.66 11.83 6.10
C ALA A 193 9.19 11.88 6.33
N ARG A 194 9.75 10.92 7.09
CA ARG A 194 11.17 10.85 7.40
C ARG A 194 12.03 10.29 6.25
N LEU A 195 11.53 9.29 5.53
CA LEU A 195 12.29 8.56 4.52
C LEU A 195 11.91 8.94 3.08
N ASN A 196 10.85 9.75 2.91
CA ASN A 196 10.37 10.29 1.64
C ASN A 196 10.14 9.24 0.56
N TYR A 197 9.61 8.06 0.92
CA TYR A 197 9.21 7.05 -0.06
C TYR A 197 7.81 7.33 -0.62
N THR A 198 7.54 6.83 -1.81
CA THR A 198 6.18 6.77 -2.38
C THR A 198 5.42 5.61 -1.76
N ALA A 199 4.19 5.81 -1.30
CA ALA A 199 3.37 4.75 -0.72
C ALA A 199 2.21 4.37 -1.64
N VAL A 200 1.99 3.07 -1.82
CA VAL A 200 0.78 2.51 -2.43
C VAL A 200 0.12 1.59 -1.41
N ILE A 201 -1.08 1.93 -0.98
CA ILE A 201 -1.78 1.21 0.08
C ILE A 201 -3.09 0.65 -0.48
N VAL A 202 -3.28 -0.65 -0.34
CA VAL A 202 -4.57 -1.31 -0.54
C VAL A 202 -5.22 -1.48 0.81
N SER A 203 -6.44 -0.99 0.98
CA SER A 203 -7.16 -1.08 2.26
C SER A 203 -8.67 -1.07 2.07
N HIS A 204 -9.37 -1.66 3.04
CA HIS A 204 -10.80 -1.47 3.25
C HIS A 204 -11.10 -0.65 4.51
N ASP A 205 -10.07 -0.20 5.25
CA ASP A 205 -10.18 0.56 6.51
C ASP A 205 -10.39 2.06 6.23
N VAL A 206 -11.57 2.40 5.78
CA VAL A 206 -12.06 3.77 5.54
C VAL A 206 -12.86 4.20 6.78
N PRO A 207 -12.80 5.42 7.29
CA PRO A 207 -12.18 6.65 6.76
C PRO A 207 -10.74 6.94 7.22
N LYS A 208 -10.15 6.10 8.09
CA LYS A 208 -8.87 6.40 8.73
C LYS A 208 -7.73 6.61 7.73
N ILE A 209 -7.68 5.75 6.71
CA ILE A 209 -6.64 5.80 5.69
C ILE A 209 -6.67 7.11 4.87
N PHE A 210 -7.83 7.76 4.75
CA PHE A 210 -7.96 9.02 4.02
C PHE A 210 -7.14 10.17 4.63
N LYS A 211 -6.94 10.15 5.96
CA LYS A 211 -6.10 11.16 6.63
C LYS A 211 -4.62 11.09 6.24
N LEU A 212 -4.22 9.96 5.67
CA LEU A 212 -2.82 9.66 5.30
C LEU A 212 -2.62 9.67 3.78
N SER A 213 -3.68 9.84 2.99
CA SER A 213 -3.62 9.74 1.55
C SER A 213 -3.58 11.09 0.86
N ASP A 214 -2.77 11.19 -0.19
CA ASP A 214 -2.80 12.29 -1.15
C ASP A 214 -3.82 11.99 -2.26
N TYR A 215 -3.92 10.72 -2.64
CA TYR A 215 -4.83 10.25 -3.69
C TYR A 215 -5.57 8.99 -3.24
N VAL A 216 -6.86 8.94 -3.58
CA VAL A 216 -7.74 7.79 -3.35
C VAL A 216 -8.37 7.35 -4.66
N ALA A 217 -8.40 6.05 -4.91
CA ALA A 217 -9.08 5.44 -6.05
C ALA A 217 -9.96 4.27 -5.57
N LEU A 218 -11.18 4.15 -6.08
CA LEU A 218 -12.09 3.05 -5.77
C LEU A 218 -11.98 1.94 -6.80
N MET A 219 -11.66 0.75 -6.34
CA MET A 219 -11.75 -0.48 -7.14
C MET A 219 -13.14 -1.09 -6.97
N ALA A 220 -13.93 -1.10 -8.03
CA ALA A 220 -15.28 -1.64 -8.05
C ALA A 220 -15.58 -2.29 -9.39
N GLN A 221 -16.21 -3.47 -9.39
CA GLN A 221 -16.68 -4.17 -10.59
C GLN A 221 -15.60 -4.37 -11.68
N GLY A 222 -14.37 -4.69 -11.26
CA GLY A 222 -13.25 -4.88 -12.18
C GLY A 222 -12.62 -3.59 -12.72
N THR A 223 -13.17 -2.43 -12.41
CA THR A 223 -12.70 -1.12 -12.87
C THR A 223 -12.15 -0.29 -11.71
N LEU A 224 -11.23 0.61 -12.02
CA LEU A 224 -10.72 1.59 -11.06
C LEU A 224 -11.31 2.96 -11.39
N GLN A 225 -12.04 3.53 -10.44
CA GLN A 225 -12.54 4.89 -10.57
C GLN A 225 -11.38 5.88 -10.40
N SER A 226 -11.47 7.03 -11.07
CA SER A 226 -10.40 8.02 -11.14
C SER A 226 -9.78 8.32 -9.78
N SER A 227 -8.46 8.34 -9.73
CA SER A 227 -7.70 8.75 -8.54
C SER A 227 -7.87 10.25 -8.28
N MET A 228 -8.25 10.63 -7.07
CA MET A 228 -8.50 12.01 -6.69
C MET A 228 -8.14 12.27 -5.22
N SER A 229 -8.14 13.54 -4.80
CA SER A 229 -7.90 13.85 -3.38
C SER A 229 -8.99 13.25 -2.49
N PRO A 230 -8.69 12.96 -1.21
CA PRO A 230 -9.68 12.44 -0.26
C PRO A 230 -10.96 13.29 -0.15
N GLU A 231 -10.83 14.61 -0.21
CA GLU A 231 -11.96 15.55 -0.19
C GLU A 231 -12.81 15.40 -1.45
N SER A 232 -12.17 15.44 -2.64
CA SER A 232 -12.87 15.24 -3.92
C SER A 232 -13.53 13.86 -4.01
N PHE A 233 -12.93 12.84 -3.39
CA PHE A 233 -13.48 11.49 -3.34
C PHE A 233 -14.76 11.45 -2.50
N GLN A 234 -14.75 12.06 -1.32
CA GLN A 234 -15.93 12.12 -0.43
C GLN A 234 -17.09 12.93 -1.04
N LEU A 235 -16.77 13.97 -1.80
CA LEU A 235 -17.76 14.85 -2.46
C LEU A 235 -18.10 14.41 -3.89
N SER A 236 -17.65 13.24 -4.32
CA SER A 236 -17.83 12.78 -5.69
C SER A 236 -19.30 12.48 -6.02
N ASN A 237 -19.73 12.93 -7.20
CA ASN A 237 -21.04 12.61 -7.77
C ASN A 237 -21.05 11.27 -8.53
N ASN A 238 -19.91 10.54 -8.62
CA ASN A 238 -19.87 9.22 -9.22
C ASN A 238 -20.70 8.24 -8.36
N PRO A 239 -21.70 7.55 -8.93
CA PRO A 239 -22.62 6.71 -8.16
C PRO A 239 -21.92 5.59 -7.38
N LEU A 240 -20.85 4.99 -7.93
CA LEU A 240 -20.09 3.93 -7.27
C LEU A 240 -19.31 4.47 -6.07
N ILE A 241 -18.68 5.64 -6.23
CA ILE A 241 -17.94 6.30 -5.14
C ILE A 241 -18.91 6.74 -4.06
N ARG A 242 -20.04 7.36 -4.44
CA ARG A 242 -21.05 7.82 -3.49
C ARG A 242 -21.64 6.67 -2.66
N SER A 243 -21.99 5.55 -3.30
CA SER A 243 -22.46 4.36 -2.60
C SER A 243 -21.41 3.85 -1.62
N PHE A 244 -20.15 3.72 -2.05
CA PHE A 244 -19.05 3.28 -1.21
C PHE A 244 -18.81 4.21 0.00
N VAL A 245 -18.85 5.54 -0.20
CA VAL A 245 -18.71 6.52 0.88
C VAL A 245 -19.86 6.39 1.88
N LEU A 246 -21.12 6.31 1.42
CA LEU A 246 -22.27 6.13 2.30
C LEU A 246 -22.21 4.83 3.11
N GLU A 247 -21.80 3.74 2.49
CA GLU A 247 -21.68 2.43 3.16
C GLU A 247 -20.56 2.37 4.22
N THR A 248 -19.44 3.10 3.98
CA THR A 248 -18.25 2.99 4.82
C THR A 248 -18.07 4.13 5.81
N MET A 249 -18.56 5.32 5.49
CA MET A 249 -18.38 6.53 6.28
C MET A 249 -19.69 7.08 6.87
N GLY A 250 -20.83 6.56 6.40
CA GLY A 250 -22.14 7.12 6.72
C GLY A 250 -22.46 8.40 5.92
N PRO A 251 -23.63 9.00 6.14
CA PRO A 251 -24.01 10.22 5.44
C PRO A 251 -23.07 11.37 5.81
N ILE A 252 -22.58 12.07 4.80
CA ILE A 252 -21.87 13.33 4.98
C ILE A 252 -22.94 14.35 5.33
N TYR A 253 -22.98 14.79 6.58
CA TYR A 253 -23.87 15.88 6.98
C TYR A 253 -23.36 17.18 6.35
N SER A 254 -23.86 17.50 5.15
CA SER A 254 -23.80 18.86 4.63
C SER A 254 -24.92 19.64 5.34
N SER A 255 -24.55 20.65 6.11
CA SER A 255 -25.48 21.56 6.72
C SER A 255 -26.52 22.03 5.69
N GLU A 256 -27.80 21.89 6.01
CA GLU A 256 -29.00 22.57 5.47
C GLU A 256 -29.86 21.87 4.41
N ALA A 257 -29.45 20.86 3.66
CA ALA A 257 -30.31 20.33 2.58
C ALA A 257 -30.83 18.90 2.79
N GLU A 258 -30.32 18.11 3.75
CA GLU A 258 -30.66 16.67 3.90
C GLU A 258 -31.44 16.35 5.19
N GLU A 259 -31.68 17.26 6.10
CA GLU A 259 -32.61 17.05 7.24
C GLU A 259 -34.03 16.71 6.79
N SER A 260 -34.47 17.21 5.62
CA SER A 260 -35.82 16.94 5.12
C SER A 260 -36.03 15.52 4.60
N LEU A 261 -34.98 14.85 4.11
CA LEU A 261 -35.10 13.50 3.55
C LEU A 261 -35.08 12.38 4.62
N LEU A 262 -34.54 12.65 5.81
CA LEU A 262 -34.56 11.71 6.93
C LEU A 262 -35.92 11.65 7.65
N TYR A 263 -36.73 12.70 7.55
CA TYR A 263 -38.07 12.75 8.15
C TYR A 263 -39.19 12.24 7.24
N GLU A 264 -38.93 12.04 5.95
CA GLU A 264 -39.91 11.46 5.00
C GLU A 264 -39.84 9.92 4.90
N THR A 265 -38.88 9.26 5.55
CA THR A 265 -38.69 7.80 5.49
C THR A 265 -38.88 7.09 6.84
N LEU A 266 -39.36 7.77 7.87
CA LEU A 266 -39.84 7.21 9.14
C LEU A 266 -41.37 7.36 9.24
#